data_9f4a946ef3a58e000b43e3df38e4a3e4
#
_entry.id   9f4a946ef3a58e000b43e3df38e4a3e4
#
_cell.length_a   1.000
_cell.length_b   1.000
_cell.length_c   1.000
_cell.angle_alpha   90.00
_cell.angle_beta   90.00
_cell.angle_gamma   90.00
#
_symmetry.space_group_name_H-M   'P 1'
#
loop_
_entity.id
_entity.type
_entity.pdbx_description
1 polymer ?
#
loop_
_entity_poly.entity_id
_entity_poly.type
_entity_poly.pdbx_seq_one_letter_code
_entity_poly.pdbx_strand_id
1 'polypeptide(L)'
;MNCYDFVQFYENCSFMEAREKVNQYYMERDPRNLVLYEYSHTKNAVYKHTGISLPDRESGNFNEMKDYFTQTMAFEGNVIDTLILNQSLYMSKNMHNAVFVGYDEKNNPAFALEYGIKDTPYKHEAAGSFTSVGWKQIQDHASDIIIFDSPMNALAYLSIDTEASVIASKDITTLYN
;
A
#
# COMPACT_ATOMS: atom_id res chain seq x y z
N MET A 1 9.44 -12.41 -13.47
CA MET A 1 10.51 -13.44 -13.34
C MET A 1 10.73 -13.68 -11.85
N ASN A 2 10.51 -14.87 -11.36
CA ASN A 2 10.75 -15.24 -9.96
C ASN A 2 12.20 -15.77 -9.79
N CYS A 3 12.64 -16.08 -8.56
CA CYS A 3 14.01 -16.52 -8.29
C CYS A 3 14.35 -17.87 -8.99
N TYR A 4 13.39 -18.76 -9.15
CA TYR A 4 13.59 -20.03 -9.84
C TYR A 4 13.75 -19.84 -11.34
N ASP A 5 12.93 -18.99 -11.96
CA ASP A 5 13.04 -18.64 -13.38
C ASP A 5 14.39 -18.00 -13.68
N PHE A 6 14.89 -17.14 -12.76
CA PHE A 6 16.21 -16.53 -12.88
C PHE A 6 17.33 -17.56 -12.89
N VAL A 7 17.31 -18.52 -11.91
CA VAL A 7 18.35 -19.57 -11.81
C VAL A 7 18.29 -20.50 -13.02
N GLN A 8 17.07 -20.88 -13.47
CA GLN A 8 16.90 -21.68 -14.70
C GLN A 8 17.56 -21.00 -15.92
N PHE A 9 17.30 -19.71 -16.09
CA PHE A 9 17.81 -18.95 -17.22
C PHE A 9 19.34 -18.77 -17.13
N TYR A 10 19.84 -18.40 -15.96
CA TYR A 10 21.26 -18.08 -15.76
C TYR A 10 22.15 -19.31 -15.82
N GLU A 11 21.71 -20.44 -15.26
CA GLU A 11 22.48 -21.67 -15.19
C GLU A 11 22.07 -22.72 -16.22
N ASN A 12 21.10 -22.39 -17.09
CA ASN A 12 20.58 -23.27 -18.12
C ASN A 12 20.22 -24.66 -17.56
N CYS A 13 19.47 -24.69 -16.46
CA CYS A 13 19.09 -25.91 -15.75
C CYS A 13 17.57 -26.09 -15.70
N SER A 14 17.11 -27.29 -15.35
CA SER A 14 15.70 -27.60 -15.18
C SER A 14 15.10 -26.88 -13.96
N PHE A 15 13.77 -26.80 -13.89
CA PHE A 15 13.09 -26.24 -12.71
C PHE A 15 13.42 -26.98 -11.40
N MET A 16 13.54 -28.31 -11.47
CA MET A 16 13.88 -29.12 -10.28
C MET A 16 15.28 -28.81 -9.77
N GLU A 17 16.26 -28.70 -10.68
CA GLU A 17 17.63 -28.33 -10.34
C GLU A 17 17.72 -26.88 -9.81
N ALA A 18 16.99 -25.94 -10.42
CA ALA A 18 16.91 -24.57 -9.92
C ALA A 18 16.30 -24.52 -8.51
N ARG A 19 15.25 -25.29 -8.25
CA ARG A 19 14.63 -25.40 -6.93
C ARG A 19 15.59 -25.99 -5.88
N GLU A 20 16.31 -27.04 -6.22
CA GLU A 20 17.31 -27.64 -5.31
C GLU A 20 18.39 -26.65 -4.98
N LYS A 21 18.95 -25.94 -5.96
CA LYS A 21 19.99 -24.91 -5.75
C LYS A 21 19.51 -23.76 -4.89
N VAL A 22 18.30 -23.26 -5.12
CA VAL A 22 17.71 -22.20 -4.29
C VAL A 22 17.52 -22.69 -2.86
N ASN A 23 16.98 -23.90 -2.67
CA ASN A 23 16.77 -24.48 -1.34
C ASN A 23 18.12 -24.72 -0.62
N GLN A 24 19.12 -25.26 -1.31
CA GLN A 24 20.47 -25.45 -0.76
C GLN A 24 21.08 -24.12 -0.31
N TYR A 25 20.96 -23.09 -1.13
CA TYR A 25 21.45 -21.75 -0.80
C TYR A 25 20.79 -21.17 0.47
N TYR A 26 19.49 -21.42 0.66
CA TYR A 26 18.79 -21.00 1.88
C TYR A 26 19.15 -21.86 3.10
N MET A 27 19.38 -23.16 2.91
CA MET A 27 19.76 -24.06 4.02
C MET A 27 21.21 -23.87 4.50
N GLU A 28 22.14 -23.51 3.59
CA GLU A 28 23.54 -23.24 3.92
C GLU A 28 23.71 -21.88 4.64
N ARG A 29 22.77 -20.99 4.52
CA ARG A 29 22.74 -19.74 5.30
C ARG A 29 22.07 -20.02 6.65
N ASP A 30 22.90 -20.16 7.69
CA ASP A 30 22.41 -20.08 9.06
C ASP A 30 21.59 -18.78 9.19
N PRO A 31 20.29 -18.84 9.56
CA PRO A 31 19.45 -17.65 9.76
C PRO A 31 20.09 -16.67 10.77
N ARG A 32 21.00 -17.16 11.63
CA ARG A 32 21.75 -16.35 12.59
C ARG A 32 22.95 -15.64 11.96
N ASN A 33 23.38 -16.09 10.77
CA ASN A 33 24.40 -15.47 9.94
C ASN A 33 23.82 -14.73 8.72
N LEU A 34 22.53 -14.57 8.65
CA LEU A 34 21.95 -13.50 7.88
C LEU A 34 22.56 -12.21 8.44
N VAL A 35 23.72 -11.86 7.89
CA VAL A 35 24.07 -10.46 7.76
C VAL A 35 22.86 -9.90 7.05
N LEU A 36 21.95 -9.33 7.82
CA LEU A 36 21.04 -8.35 7.31
C LEU A 36 21.96 -7.48 6.48
N TYR A 37 21.90 -7.61 5.17
CA TYR A 37 22.38 -6.55 4.34
C TYR A 37 21.62 -5.36 4.88
N GLU A 38 22.24 -4.66 5.83
CA GLU A 38 21.89 -3.29 6.05
C GLU A 38 21.93 -2.74 4.64
N TYR A 39 20.77 -2.65 4.05
CA TYR A 39 20.56 -1.73 2.97
C TYR A 39 21.10 -0.44 3.57
N SER A 40 22.36 -0.17 3.28
CA SER A 40 22.92 1.13 3.59
C SER A 40 22.13 2.07 2.71
N HIS A 41 20.95 2.41 3.20
CA HIS A 41 20.35 3.68 2.85
C HIS A 41 21.52 4.63 3.05
N THR A 42 22.10 5.05 1.95
CA THR A 42 23.12 6.08 1.97
C THR A 42 22.55 7.19 2.83
N LYS A 43 23.01 7.28 4.08
CA LYS A 43 22.55 8.22 5.12
C LYS A 43 22.69 9.69 4.72
N ASN A 44 22.90 9.96 3.43
CA ASN A 44 23.19 11.28 2.86
C ASN A 44 22.16 11.76 1.80
N ALA A 45 21.12 11.01 1.49
CA ALA A 45 19.98 11.62 0.87
C ALA A 45 19.17 12.33 1.95
N VAL A 46 19.60 13.52 2.33
CA VAL A 46 18.67 14.49 2.93
C VAL A 46 17.62 14.75 1.87
N TYR A 47 16.59 13.90 1.84
CA TYR A 47 15.37 14.18 1.10
C TYR A 47 14.83 15.48 1.70
N LYS A 48 15.16 16.59 1.05
CA LYS A 48 14.37 17.80 1.26
C LYS A 48 12.94 17.41 0.98
N HIS A 49 12.12 17.42 1.99
CA HIS A 49 10.69 17.28 1.92
C HIS A 49 10.16 18.37 0.98
N THR A 50 10.13 18.09 -0.31
CA THR A 50 9.17 18.76 -1.18
C THR A 50 7.86 18.09 -0.83
N GLY A 51 6.94 18.81 -0.20
CA GLY A 51 5.69 18.23 0.30
C GLY A 51 4.99 17.38 -0.76
N ILE A 52 4.18 16.43 -0.32
CA ILE A 52 3.37 15.60 -1.22
C ILE A 52 2.45 16.50 -2.08
N SER A 53 2.37 16.22 -3.37
CA SER A 53 1.46 16.90 -4.29
C SER A 53 0.13 16.14 -4.35
N LEU A 54 -0.80 16.50 -3.46
CA LEU A 54 -2.12 15.88 -3.46
C LEU A 54 -2.97 16.36 -4.65
N PRO A 55 -3.76 15.47 -5.29
CA PRO A 55 -4.79 15.89 -6.23
C PRO A 55 -5.81 16.84 -5.58
N ASP A 56 -6.25 17.87 -6.31
CA ASP A 56 -7.28 18.79 -5.82
C ASP A 56 -8.54 18.04 -5.40
N ARG A 57 -9.05 18.39 -4.22
CA ARG A 57 -10.26 17.75 -3.67
C ARG A 57 -11.52 18.32 -4.29
N GLU A 58 -12.49 17.45 -4.63
CA GLU A 58 -13.84 17.85 -4.97
C GLU A 58 -14.52 18.45 -3.74
N SER A 59 -15.21 19.59 -3.95
CA SER A 59 -15.92 20.27 -2.87
C SER A 59 -17.42 19.95 -2.95
N GLY A 60 -17.88 19.06 -2.08
CA GLY A 60 -19.28 18.95 -1.74
C GLY A 60 -20.10 17.81 -2.34
N ASN A 61 -19.67 17.13 -3.41
CA ASN A 61 -20.42 15.98 -3.93
C ASN A 61 -19.54 14.76 -4.13
N PHE A 62 -19.60 13.82 -3.20
CA PHE A 62 -18.89 12.54 -3.27
C PHE A 62 -19.76 11.36 -3.68
N ASN A 63 -20.99 11.62 -4.17
CA ASN A 63 -21.96 10.56 -4.46
C ASN A 63 -21.43 9.57 -5.50
N GLU A 64 -20.80 10.05 -6.58
CA GLU A 64 -20.22 9.19 -7.62
C GLU A 64 -19.23 8.18 -7.03
N MET A 65 -18.34 8.63 -6.15
CA MET A 65 -17.36 7.77 -5.48
C MET A 65 -18.05 6.83 -4.47
N LYS A 66 -19.01 7.34 -3.68
CA LYS A 66 -19.77 6.52 -2.73
C LYS A 66 -20.57 5.43 -3.43
N ASP A 67 -21.26 5.78 -4.52
CA ASP A 67 -22.03 4.83 -5.32
C ASP A 67 -21.13 3.76 -5.94
N TYR A 68 -19.97 4.13 -6.44
CA TYR A 68 -18.98 3.16 -6.92
C TYR A 68 -18.60 2.16 -5.85
N PHE A 69 -18.22 2.62 -4.67
CA PHE A 69 -17.79 1.73 -3.59
C PHE A 69 -18.95 0.89 -3.03
N THR A 70 -20.13 1.46 -2.87
CA THR A 70 -21.25 0.74 -2.23
C THR A 70 -22.05 -0.12 -3.21
N GLN A 71 -22.26 0.34 -4.44
CA GLN A 71 -23.13 -0.38 -5.40
C GLN A 71 -22.33 -1.26 -6.36
N THR A 72 -21.15 -0.81 -6.80
CA THR A 72 -20.32 -1.58 -7.75
C THR A 72 -19.38 -2.54 -7.03
N MET A 73 -18.71 -2.07 -5.97
CA MET A 73 -17.75 -2.87 -5.21
C MET A 73 -18.41 -3.60 -4.02
N ALA A 74 -19.66 -3.28 -3.69
CA ALA A 74 -20.41 -3.80 -2.54
C ALA A 74 -19.69 -3.61 -1.19
N PHE A 75 -18.98 -2.49 -1.02
CA PHE A 75 -18.31 -2.14 0.23
C PHE A 75 -19.29 -1.52 1.22
N GLU A 76 -18.97 -1.63 2.52
CA GLU A 76 -19.82 -1.12 3.60
C GLU A 76 -19.86 0.41 3.61
N GLY A 77 -21.05 1.00 3.50
CA GLY A 77 -21.24 2.44 3.37
C GLY A 77 -20.75 3.26 4.57
N ASN A 78 -20.93 2.74 5.79
CA ASN A 78 -20.46 3.39 7.00
C ASN A 78 -18.94 3.52 7.05
N VAL A 79 -18.21 2.52 6.52
CA VAL A 79 -16.76 2.57 6.40
C VAL A 79 -16.34 3.69 5.44
N ILE A 80 -17.01 3.78 4.28
CA ILE A 80 -16.74 4.84 3.30
C ILE A 80 -16.98 6.23 3.92
N ASP A 81 -18.09 6.41 4.62
CA ASP A 81 -18.42 7.68 5.28
C ASP A 81 -17.37 8.06 6.34
N THR A 82 -16.93 7.10 7.14
CA THR A 82 -15.88 7.31 8.14
C THR A 82 -14.57 7.75 7.50
N LEU A 83 -14.16 7.10 6.40
CA LEU A 83 -12.93 7.45 5.68
C LEU A 83 -12.99 8.82 5.01
N ILE A 84 -14.16 9.25 4.57
CA ILE A 84 -14.38 10.60 4.05
C ILE A 84 -14.29 11.64 5.19
N LEU A 85 -14.88 11.36 6.34
CA LEU A 85 -14.88 12.23 7.50
C LEU A 85 -13.48 12.42 8.08
N ASN A 86 -12.70 11.37 8.21
CA ASN A 86 -11.32 11.43 8.71
C ASN A 86 -10.30 11.82 7.63
N GLN A 87 -10.78 12.16 6.43
CA GLN A 87 -10.00 12.61 5.27
C GLN A 87 -9.02 11.57 4.70
N SER A 88 -9.11 10.31 5.09
CA SER A 88 -8.31 9.22 4.53
C SER A 88 -8.76 8.80 3.13
N LEU A 89 -9.93 9.26 2.71
CA LEU A 89 -10.51 9.03 1.39
C LEU A 89 -11.23 10.29 0.90
N TYR A 90 -10.97 10.68 -0.34
CA TYR A 90 -11.73 11.75 -0.98
C TYR A 90 -11.79 11.57 -2.50
N MET A 91 -12.66 12.30 -3.19
CA MET A 91 -12.75 12.32 -4.65
C MET A 91 -11.92 13.47 -5.23
N SER A 92 -11.08 13.19 -6.25
CA SER A 92 -10.34 14.22 -6.96
C SER A 92 -11.26 15.05 -7.84
N LYS A 93 -11.02 16.36 -7.88
CA LYS A 93 -11.85 17.34 -8.60
C LYS A 93 -11.82 17.15 -10.12
N ASN A 94 -10.62 16.91 -10.67
CA ASN A 94 -10.45 16.91 -12.11
C ASN A 94 -10.85 15.59 -12.77
N MET A 95 -10.48 14.47 -12.15
CA MET A 95 -10.67 13.13 -12.72
C MET A 95 -11.81 12.36 -12.07
N HIS A 96 -12.36 12.85 -10.95
CA HIS A 96 -13.34 12.16 -10.11
C HIS A 96 -12.88 10.78 -9.65
N ASN A 97 -11.57 10.62 -9.46
CA ASN A 97 -11.00 9.39 -8.94
C ASN A 97 -11.05 9.36 -7.42
N ALA A 98 -11.02 8.17 -6.83
CA ALA A 98 -10.85 8.01 -5.39
C ALA A 98 -9.38 8.23 -5.00
N VAL A 99 -9.12 9.07 -4.00
CA VAL A 99 -7.79 9.36 -3.48
C VAL A 99 -7.69 8.86 -2.05
N PHE A 100 -6.84 7.85 -1.83
CA PHE A 100 -6.51 7.30 -0.52
C PHE A 100 -5.32 8.07 0.04
N VAL A 101 -5.46 8.66 1.23
CA VAL A 101 -4.41 9.47 1.87
C VAL A 101 -3.90 8.79 3.14
N GLY A 102 -2.59 8.60 3.20
CA GLY A 102 -1.89 8.17 4.40
C GLY A 102 -1.20 9.33 5.09
N TYR A 103 -1.24 9.32 6.42
CA TYR A 103 -0.72 10.39 7.27
C TYR A 103 0.49 9.90 8.07
N ASP A 104 1.48 10.78 8.25
CA ASP A 104 2.62 10.55 9.13
C ASP A 104 2.24 10.66 10.63
N GLU A 105 3.18 10.45 11.52
CA GLU A 105 2.98 10.56 12.98
C GLU A 105 2.60 11.97 13.45
N LYS A 106 2.86 12.99 12.64
CA LYS A 106 2.50 14.39 12.91
C LYS A 106 1.17 14.77 12.27
N ASN A 107 0.46 13.78 11.72
CA ASN A 107 -0.80 13.97 11.01
C ASN A 107 -0.68 14.85 9.76
N ASN A 108 0.50 14.84 9.10
CA ASN A 108 0.64 15.46 7.79
C ASN A 108 0.42 14.42 6.70
N PRO A 109 -0.23 14.78 5.57
CA PRO A 109 -0.32 13.88 4.42
C PRO A 109 1.10 13.50 3.94
N ALA A 110 1.37 12.22 3.86
CA ALA A 110 2.67 11.71 3.47
C ALA A 110 2.62 10.61 2.39
N PHE A 111 1.46 10.05 2.16
CA PHE A 111 1.20 9.10 1.09
C PHE A 111 -0.14 9.43 0.43
N ALA A 112 -0.24 9.30 -0.89
CA ALA A 112 -1.53 9.29 -1.56
C ALA A 112 -1.52 8.40 -2.80
N LEU A 113 -2.60 7.64 -2.96
CA LEU A 113 -2.86 6.80 -4.12
C LEU A 113 -4.19 7.20 -4.74
N GLU A 114 -4.15 7.65 -5.99
CA GLU A 114 -5.33 7.92 -6.79
C GLU A 114 -5.76 6.64 -7.53
N TYR A 115 -7.04 6.31 -7.43
CA TYR A 115 -7.64 5.11 -8.01
C TYR A 115 -8.86 5.47 -8.85
N GLY A 116 -8.87 5.04 -10.12
CA GLY A 116 -9.99 5.28 -11.03
C GLY A 116 -11.25 4.51 -10.63
N ILE A 117 -12.35 5.22 -10.55
CA ILE A 117 -13.68 4.65 -10.23
C ILE A 117 -14.58 4.53 -11.47
N LYS A 118 -14.02 4.75 -12.66
CA LYS A 118 -14.69 4.63 -13.97
C LYS A 118 -14.18 3.39 -14.70
N ASP A 119 -14.74 3.15 -15.89
CA ASP A 119 -14.45 1.98 -16.71
C ASP A 119 -12.96 1.80 -17.10
N THR A 120 -12.20 2.88 -17.11
CA THR A 120 -10.77 2.81 -17.42
C THR A 120 -9.96 2.59 -16.15
N PRO A 121 -9.22 1.47 -16.04
CA PRO A 121 -8.34 1.24 -14.91
C PRO A 121 -7.28 2.35 -14.79
N TYR A 122 -7.27 3.03 -13.65
CA TYR A 122 -6.29 4.06 -13.34
C TYR A 122 -5.76 3.85 -11.92
N LYS A 123 -4.45 3.90 -11.77
CA LYS A 123 -3.79 3.84 -10.47
C LYS A 123 -2.52 4.68 -10.53
N HIS A 124 -2.49 5.74 -9.75
CA HIS A 124 -1.37 6.67 -9.72
C HIS A 124 -1.03 7.07 -8.29
N GLU A 125 0.25 6.96 -7.94
CA GLU A 125 0.77 7.43 -6.68
C GLU A 125 1.17 8.90 -6.80
N ALA A 126 0.71 9.73 -5.88
CA ALA A 126 0.98 11.16 -5.92
C ALA A 126 2.48 11.45 -5.77
N ALA A 127 2.97 12.44 -6.52
CA ALA A 127 4.36 12.86 -6.46
C ALA A 127 4.73 13.30 -5.04
N GLY A 128 5.85 12.81 -4.52
CA GLY A 128 6.30 13.08 -3.15
C GLY A 128 5.70 12.15 -2.09
N SER A 129 4.96 11.10 -2.48
CA SER A 129 4.49 10.07 -1.55
C SER A 129 5.64 9.28 -0.92
N PHE A 130 5.51 8.98 0.37
CA PHE A 130 6.39 8.06 1.09
C PHE A 130 5.74 6.69 1.17
N THR A 131 6.29 5.73 0.46
CA THR A 131 5.79 4.33 0.45
C THR A 131 5.87 3.68 1.83
N SER A 132 6.81 4.11 2.67
CA SER A 132 6.95 3.66 4.07
C SER A 132 5.81 4.10 4.98
N VAL A 133 5.08 5.15 4.65
CA VAL A 133 3.92 5.58 5.44
C VAL A 133 2.70 4.76 5.09
N GLY A 134 2.49 4.49 3.79
CA GLY A 134 1.34 3.76 3.29
C GLY A 134 -0.01 4.42 3.64
N TRP A 135 -1.08 3.67 3.44
CA TRP A 135 -2.43 4.03 3.90
C TRP A 135 -2.81 3.14 5.08
N LYS A 136 -3.29 3.72 6.18
CA LYS A 136 -3.57 2.98 7.41
C LYS A 136 -4.86 3.43 8.07
N GLN A 137 -5.57 2.48 8.65
CA GLN A 137 -6.70 2.69 9.55
C GLN A 137 -6.46 1.82 10.78
N ILE A 138 -6.14 2.46 11.91
CA ILE A 138 -5.76 1.78 13.14
C ILE A 138 -6.80 2.09 14.20
N GLN A 139 -7.32 1.04 14.85
CA GLN A 139 -8.22 1.13 15.97
C GLN A 139 -7.43 1.19 17.29
N ASP A 140 -7.87 2.02 18.22
CA ASP A 140 -7.16 2.28 19.49
C ASP A 140 -6.88 1.04 20.35
N HIS A 141 -7.67 -0.02 20.18
CA HIS A 141 -7.61 -1.24 21.00
C HIS A 141 -7.26 -2.49 20.20
N ALA A 142 -6.77 -2.33 18.97
CA ALA A 142 -6.42 -3.46 18.14
C ALA A 142 -5.24 -4.24 18.70
N SER A 143 -5.42 -5.56 18.88
CA SER A 143 -4.32 -6.48 19.21
C SER A 143 -3.51 -6.87 17.98
N ASP A 144 -4.14 -6.80 16.80
CA ASP A 144 -3.59 -7.28 15.55
C ASP A 144 -3.73 -6.23 14.46
N ILE A 145 -2.75 -6.19 13.55
CA ILE A 145 -2.76 -5.33 12.37
C ILE A 145 -2.62 -6.22 11.14
N ILE A 146 -3.53 -6.05 10.20
CA ILE A 146 -3.51 -6.80 8.94
C ILE A 146 -2.90 -5.93 7.85
N ILE A 147 -1.93 -6.51 7.12
CA ILE A 147 -1.17 -5.79 6.11
C ILE A 147 -1.63 -6.20 4.72
N PHE A 148 -1.87 -5.22 3.86
CA PHE A 148 -2.30 -5.37 2.47
C PHE A 148 -1.31 -4.71 1.51
N ASP A 149 -1.29 -5.16 0.28
CA ASP A 149 -0.49 -4.60 -0.82
C ASP A 149 -1.10 -3.33 -1.42
N SER A 150 -2.38 -3.06 -1.14
CA SER A 150 -3.07 -1.89 -1.67
C SER A 150 -4.19 -1.38 -0.76
N PRO A 151 -4.47 -0.06 -0.75
CA PRO A 151 -5.58 0.52 -0.01
C PRO A 151 -6.95 -0.06 -0.39
N MET A 152 -7.12 -0.47 -1.66
CA MET A 152 -8.37 -1.06 -2.14
C MET A 152 -8.64 -2.41 -1.47
N ASN A 153 -7.61 -3.27 -1.35
CA ASN A 153 -7.73 -4.57 -0.69
C ASN A 153 -7.95 -4.40 0.82
N ALA A 154 -7.28 -3.43 1.44
CA ALA A 154 -7.50 -3.09 2.84
C ALA A 154 -8.93 -2.57 3.09
N LEU A 155 -9.47 -1.73 2.20
CA LEU A 155 -10.84 -1.23 2.27
C LEU A 155 -11.87 -2.37 2.10
N ALA A 156 -11.62 -3.30 1.18
CA ALA A 156 -12.47 -4.48 1.01
C ALA A 156 -12.54 -5.30 2.32
N TYR A 157 -11.41 -5.47 3.00
CA TYR A 157 -11.38 -6.17 4.28
C TYR A 157 -12.11 -5.39 5.38
N LEU A 158 -11.91 -4.07 5.49
CA LEU A 158 -12.64 -3.21 6.44
C LEU A 158 -14.16 -3.25 6.23
N SER A 159 -14.62 -3.54 5.01
CA SER A 159 -16.06 -3.71 4.74
C SER A 159 -16.62 -5.04 5.26
N ILE A 160 -15.77 -6.02 5.57
CA ILE A 160 -16.14 -7.31 6.18
C ILE A 160 -15.98 -7.22 7.71
N ASP A 161 -14.90 -6.60 8.16
CA ASP A 161 -14.58 -6.42 9.58
C ASP A 161 -14.27 -4.94 9.85
N THR A 162 -15.28 -4.20 10.27
CA THR A 162 -15.23 -2.74 10.48
C THR A 162 -14.37 -2.33 11.68
N GLU A 163 -14.08 -3.26 12.58
CA GLU A 163 -13.26 -3.04 13.78
C GLU A 163 -11.78 -3.42 13.55
N ALA A 164 -11.43 -3.91 12.37
CA ALA A 164 -10.08 -4.31 12.07
C ALA A 164 -9.12 -3.12 11.99
N SER A 165 -7.87 -3.35 12.35
CA SER A 165 -6.76 -2.44 12.04
C SER A 165 -6.03 -2.91 10.80
N VAL A 166 -5.88 -2.01 9.82
CA VAL A 166 -5.27 -2.35 8.54
C VAL A 166 -4.19 -1.36 8.14
N ILE A 167 -3.17 -1.86 7.46
CA ILE A 167 -2.14 -1.06 6.79
C ILE A 167 -2.04 -1.54 5.35
N ALA A 168 -2.05 -0.62 4.40
CA ALA A 168 -1.76 -0.89 3.01
C ALA A 168 -0.42 -0.26 2.62
N SER A 169 0.55 -1.10 2.26
CA SER A 169 1.88 -0.67 1.83
C SER A 169 2.38 -1.56 0.71
N LYS A 170 3.02 -0.96 -0.28
CA LYS A 170 3.67 -1.71 -1.37
C LYS A 170 4.91 -2.45 -0.93
N ASP A 171 5.54 -1.98 0.12
CA ASP A 171 6.80 -2.51 0.62
C ASP A 171 6.69 -2.81 2.12
N ILE A 172 6.44 -4.08 2.40
CA ILE A 172 6.33 -4.58 3.78
C ILE A 172 7.64 -4.37 4.55
N THR A 173 8.78 -4.35 3.87
CA THR A 173 10.08 -4.19 4.52
C THR A 173 10.26 -2.80 5.13
N THR A 174 9.54 -1.81 4.65
CA THR A 174 9.58 -0.43 5.17
C THR A 174 8.74 -0.23 6.44
N LEU A 175 7.88 -1.18 6.81
CA LEU A 175 7.04 -1.12 8.01
C LEU A 175 7.79 -1.48 9.31
N TYR A 176 9.04 -1.98 9.19
CA TYR A 176 9.85 -2.44 10.32
C TYR A 176 10.90 -1.41 10.79
N ASN A 177 10.86 -0.17 10.31
CA ASN A 177 11.81 0.88 10.68
C ASN A 177 11.18 1.97 11.53
#